data_1edc4c1db1e6640d372af1611e8f1dc3
#
_entry.id   1edc4c1db1e6640d372af1611e8f1dc3
#
_cell.length_a   1.000
_cell.length_b   1.000
_cell.length_c   1.000
_cell.angle_alpha   90.00
_cell.angle_beta   90.00
_cell.angle_gamma   90.00
#
_symmetry.space_group_name_H-M   'P 1'
#
loop_
_entity.id
_entity.type
_entity.pdbx_description
1 polymer ?
#
loop_
_entity_poly.entity_id
_entity_poly.type
_entity_poly.pdbx_seq_one_letter_code
_entity_poly.pdbx_strand_id
1 'polypeptide(L)' 'METKELILKKALDMFAKSGYDSVSIRDIAKAVNIKESSIYYHYKNKQDILDS' A
#
# COMPACT_ATOMS: atom_id res chain seq x y z
N MET A 1 -14.15 -7.18 3.38
CA MET A 1 -13.43 -5.98 2.88
C MET A 1 -12.56 -6.36 1.69
N GLU A 2 -12.62 -5.61 0.62
CA GLU A 2 -11.85 -5.92 -0.57
C GLU A 2 -10.36 -5.70 -0.34
N THR A 3 -9.54 -6.49 -1.04
CA THR A 3 -8.09 -6.38 -0.98
C THR A 3 -7.61 -4.97 -1.31
N LYS A 4 -8.20 -4.35 -2.32
CA LYS A 4 -7.86 -2.99 -2.73
C LYS A 4 -8.04 -1.99 -1.60
N GLU A 5 -9.15 -2.10 -0.86
CA GLU A 5 -9.42 -1.23 0.29
C GLU A 5 -8.46 -1.48 1.44
N LEU A 6 -8.11 -2.75 1.67
CA LEU A 6 -7.14 -3.08 2.72
C LEU A 6 -5.77 -2.49 2.41
N ILE A 7 -5.35 -2.56 1.15
CA ILE A 7 -4.09 -1.97 0.71
C ILE A 7 -4.11 -0.47 0.95
N LEU A 8 -5.18 0.21 0.52
CA LEU A 8 -5.30 1.65 0.67
C LEU A 8 -5.26 2.07 2.13
N LYS A 9 -6.06 1.45 2.98
CA LYS A 9 -6.10 1.77 4.41
C LYS A 9 -4.76 1.57 5.08
N LYS A 10 -4.13 0.43 4.81
CA LYS A 10 -2.85 0.12 5.44
C LYS A 10 -1.75 1.04 4.96
N ALA A 11 -1.72 1.32 3.65
CA ALA A 11 -0.73 2.21 3.07
C ALA A 11 -0.84 3.62 3.67
N LEU A 12 -2.05 4.16 3.75
CA LEU A 12 -2.25 5.50 4.32
C LEU A 12 -1.83 5.56 5.79
N ASP A 13 -2.14 4.51 6.55
CA ASP A 13 -1.72 4.42 7.95
C ASP A 13 -0.19 4.42 8.06
N MET A 14 0.48 3.63 7.24
CA MET A 14 1.94 3.55 7.24
C MET A 14 2.59 4.85 6.79
N PHE A 15 2.03 5.50 5.78
CA PHE A 15 2.52 6.80 5.32
C PHE A 15 2.43 7.85 6.45
N ALA A 16 1.33 7.82 7.20
CA ALA A 16 1.15 8.75 8.31
C ALA A 16 2.11 8.50 9.45
N LYS A 17 2.41 7.23 9.73
CA LYS A 17 3.28 6.88 10.87
C LYS A 17 4.76 6.98 10.56
N SER A 18 5.17 6.54 9.38
CA SER A 18 6.59 6.41 9.02
C SER A 18 7.06 7.40 7.98
N GLY A 19 6.13 8.12 7.35
CA GLY A 19 6.44 9.02 6.26
C GLY A 19 6.36 8.33 4.91
N TYR A 20 5.84 9.04 3.93
CA TYR A 20 5.62 8.51 2.59
C TYR A 20 6.89 7.90 1.98
N ASP A 21 8.02 8.63 2.09
CA ASP A 21 9.28 8.20 1.48
C ASP A 21 9.90 6.97 2.15
N SER A 22 9.55 6.73 3.41
CA SER A 22 10.09 5.60 4.17
C SER A 22 9.37 4.29 3.90
N VAL A 23 8.21 4.34 3.28
CA VAL A 23 7.37 3.17 3.05
C VAL A 23 7.52 2.69 1.60
N SER A 24 7.84 1.41 1.43
CA SER A 24 7.92 0.81 0.10
C SER A 24 6.68 -0.02 -0.19
N ILE A 25 6.47 -0.37 -1.46
CA ILE A 25 5.40 -1.29 -1.86
C ILE A 25 5.59 -2.64 -1.17
N ARG A 26 6.83 -3.09 -1.03
CA ARG A 26 7.15 -4.33 -0.31
C ARG A 26 6.66 -4.27 1.13
N ASP A 27 6.88 -3.14 1.81
CA ASP A 27 6.46 -2.97 3.20
C ASP A 27 4.94 -3.07 3.32
N ILE A 28 4.23 -2.44 2.39
CA ILE A 28 2.77 -2.49 2.38
C ILE A 28 2.29 -3.93 2.15
N ALA A 29 2.90 -4.62 1.20
CA ALA A 29 2.54 -6.01 0.89
C ALA A 29 2.72 -6.91 2.11
N LYS A 30 3.82 -6.76 2.83
CA LYS A 30 4.05 -7.53 4.07
C LYS A 30 3.01 -7.22 5.13
N ALA A 31 2.64 -5.94 5.26
CA ALA A 31 1.68 -5.51 6.27
C ALA A 31 0.28 -6.07 6.02
N VAL A 32 -0.11 -6.22 4.76
CA VAL A 32 -1.40 -6.82 4.42
C VAL A 32 -1.30 -8.31 4.09
N ASN A 33 -0.10 -8.88 4.22
CA ASN A 33 0.14 -10.31 4.03
C ASN A 33 -0.21 -10.80 2.62
N ILE A 34 0.25 -10.05 1.62
CA ILE A 34 0.08 -10.41 0.22
C ILE A 34 1.40 -10.21 -0.52
N LYS A 35 1.45 -10.65 -1.78
CA LYS A 35 2.63 -10.46 -2.62
C LYS A 35 2.66 -9.05 -3.20
N GLU A 36 3.85 -8.55 -3.50
CA GLU A 36 4.00 -7.25 -4.17
C GLU A 36 3.21 -7.19 -5.48
N SER A 37 3.23 -8.29 -6.24
CA SER A 37 2.48 -8.36 -7.51
C SER A 37 0.99 -8.11 -7.33
N SER A 38 0.45 -8.51 -6.17
CA SER A 38 -0.97 -8.26 -5.87
C SER A 38 -1.23 -6.77 -5.70
N ILE A 39 -0.29 -6.03 -5.11
CA ILE A 39 -0.44 -4.59 -4.97
C ILE A 39 -0.40 -3.94 -6.34
N TYR A 40 0.56 -4.32 -7.19
CA TYR A 40 0.68 -3.75 -8.53
C TYR A 40 -0.51 -4.08 -9.44
N TYR A 41 -1.25 -5.12 -9.09
CA TYR A 41 -2.51 -5.41 -9.79
C TYR A 41 -3.54 -4.30 -9.54
N HIS A 42 -3.54 -3.71 -8.36
CA HIS A 42 -4.51 -2.69 -7.96
C HIS A 42 -4.00 -1.25 -8.12
N TYR A 43 -2.71 -1.02 -7.89
CA TYR A 43 -2.09 0.30 -7.89
C TYR A 43 -0.76 0.26 -8.61
N LYS A 44 -0.49 1.26 -9.44
CA LYS A 44 0.75 1.31 -10.23
C LYS A 44 1.99 1.58 -9.38
N ASN A 45 1.83 2.42 -8.36
CA ASN A 45 2.92 2.86 -7.49
C ASN A 45 2.34 3.49 -6.23
N LYS A 46 3.21 3.99 -5.35
CA LYS A 46 2.77 4.64 -4.11
C LYS A 46 1.90 5.86 -4.37
N GLN A 47 2.24 6.65 -5.36
CA GLN A 47 1.50 7.85 -5.69
C GLN A 47 0.07 7.52 -6.10
N ASP A 48 -0.11 6.42 -6.83
CA ASP A 48 -1.42 5.96 -7.26
C ASP A 48 -2.30 5.61 -6.04
N ILE A 49 -1.69 5.02 -5.02
CA ILE A 49 -2.38 4.71 -3.77
C ILE A 49 -2.81 6.00 -3.08
N LEU A 50 -1.90 6.96 -3.02
CA LEU A 50 -2.17 8.24 -2.35
C LEU A 50 -3.27 9.04 -3.06
N ASP A 51 -3.36 8.93 -4.37
CA ASP A 51 -4.35 9.63 -5.17
C ASP A 51 -5.75 8.99 -5.15
N SER A 52 -5.86 7.83 -4.57
CA SER A 52 -7.14 7.10 -4.53
C SER A 52 -8.17 7.71 -3.58
#